data_27c05ee5b2040543b99be9cbf8df1479
#
_entry.id   27c05ee5b2040543b99be9cbf8df1479
#
_cell.length_a   1.000
_cell.length_b   1.000
_cell.length_c   1.000
_cell.angle_alpha   90.00
_cell.angle_beta   90.00
_cell.angle_gamma   90.00
#
_symmetry.space_group_name_H-M   'P 1'
#
loop_
_entity.id
_entity.type
_entity.pdbx_description
1 polymer ?
#
loop_
_entity_poly.entity_id
_entity_poly.type
_entity_poly.pdbx_seq_one_letter_code
_entity_poly.pdbx_strand_id
1 'polypeptide(L)'
;MTEYLKKRKDKWSWKNWAFLCGLIYILIMAGMFGCSRMQSGGAAGGLIAAVFVVSLAAMAVMTVISYPVRREKEIMQECGQEQDGQEVRDALYRRLGEFADTVLFEYRYRDGAILFTPNASGQIEIPVLKSVLEKYVKRPPAQGENRCFEFRMKANMEEYRWCICHIRAEYDGADTPVCLIGKLDDITKQKEREEQLLFQSTRDGLTGVYNKTAFEYMMEETLKRCSRGCLYMIDIDNFKDVNDQYGHPAGDKILVKIGELLREIFRDSDLIGRVGGDEFVVYSECGETKTRAMKLLNGTEDFTKEGEHRISVSIGIAASTGEPDEEYQELFSKADQAMYRAKQEGKNRIAWYEE
;
A
#
# COMPACT_ATOMS: atom_id res chain seq x y z
N MET A 1 29.79 -26.78 -19.97
CA MET A 1 28.48 -27.13 -19.33
C MET A 1 27.32 -27.05 -20.32
N THR A 2 27.27 -26.09 -21.22
CA THR A 2 26.24 -25.98 -22.28
C THR A 2 26.17 -27.19 -23.22
N GLU A 3 27.30 -27.82 -23.57
CA GLU A 3 27.34 -29.03 -24.44
C GLU A 3 26.93 -30.30 -23.69
N TYR A 4 27.21 -30.42 -22.39
CA TYR A 4 26.82 -31.56 -21.57
C TYR A 4 25.30 -31.60 -21.31
N LEU A 5 24.69 -30.43 -21.11
CA LEU A 5 23.23 -30.32 -20.97
C LEU A 5 22.49 -30.50 -22.32
N LYS A 6 23.12 -30.09 -23.43
CA LYS A 6 22.58 -30.34 -24.78
C LYS A 6 22.57 -31.81 -25.14
N LYS A 7 23.62 -32.56 -24.75
CA LYS A 7 23.73 -34.01 -24.99
C LYS A 7 22.77 -34.86 -24.14
N ARG A 8 22.28 -34.34 -22.98
CA ARG A 8 21.31 -35.04 -22.12
C ARG A 8 19.84 -34.71 -22.43
N LYS A 9 19.53 -33.60 -23.08
CA LYS A 9 18.18 -33.27 -23.53
C LYS A 9 17.64 -34.26 -24.56
N ASP A 10 18.52 -34.91 -25.29
CA ASP A 10 18.15 -35.85 -26.35
C ASP A 10 17.81 -37.26 -25.85
N LYS A 11 18.00 -37.60 -24.58
CA LYS A 11 17.78 -38.97 -24.08
C LYS A 11 16.38 -39.27 -23.57
N TRP A 12 15.54 -38.28 -23.28
CA TRP A 12 14.15 -38.49 -22.88
C TRP A 12 13.23 -37.46 -23.51
N SER A 13 12.96 -37.66 -24.81
CA SER A 13 11.98 -36.87 -25.54
C SER A 13 10.57 -37.24 -25.08
N TRP A 14 9.58 -36.38 -25.32
CA TRP A 14 8.18 -36.66 -25.07
C TRP A 14 7.73 -38.01 -25.69
N LYS A 15 8.42 -38.47 -26.74
CA LYS A 15 8.23 -39.81 -27.38
C LYS A 15 8.52 -40.94 -26.42
N ASN A 16 9.51 -40.82 -25.54
CA ASN A 16 9.83 -41.88 -24.55
C ASN A 16 8.78 -41.93 -23.43
N TRP A 17 8.17 -40.78 -23.09
CA TRP A 17 7.02 -40.70 -22.19
C TRP A 17 5.77 -41.32 -22.81
N ALA A 18 5.48 -41.02 -24.08
CA ALA A 18 4.37 -41.63 -24.82
C ALA A 18 4.54 -43.13 -24.92
N PHE A 19 5.79 -43.60 -25.14
CA PHE A 19 6.11 -45.03 -25.19
C PHE A 19 5.90 -45.73 -23.84
N LEU A 20 6.32 -45.12 -22.73
CA LEU A 20 6.14 -45.65 -21.38
C LEU A 20 4.65 -45.68 -20.99
N CYS A 21 3.89 -44.63 -21.28
CA CYS A 21 2.45 -44.62 -21.08
C CYS A 21 1.73 -45.66 -21.94
N GLY A 22 2.17 -45.85 -23.19
CA GLY A 22 1.68 -46.90 -24.08
C GLY A 22 1.96 -48.32 -23.53
N LEU A 23 3.15 -48.53 -22.97
CA LEU A 23 3.52 -49.81 -22.37
C LEU A 23 2.70 -50.12 -21.11
N ILE A 24 2.47 -49.13 -20.26
CA ILE A 24 1.60 -49.26 -19.08
C ILE A 24 0.16 -49.55 -19.52
N TYR A 25 -0.35 -48.84 -20.54
CA TYR A 25 -1.69 -49.09 -21.08
C TYR A 25 -1.83 -50.51 -21.63
N ILE A 26 -0.82 -51.02 -22.38
CA ILE A 26 -0.79 -52.39 -22.93
C ILE A 26 -0.77 -53.43 -21.78
N LEU A 27 0.01 -53.19 -20.70
CA LEU A 27 0.05 -54.07 -19.54
C LEU A 27 -1.30 -54.12 -18.80
N ILE A 28 -1.97 -52.97 -18.67
CA ILE A 28 -3.31 -52.90 -18.09
C ILE A 28 -4.34 -53.66 -18.96
N MET A 29 -4.29 -53.44 -20.26
CA MET A 29 -5.20 -54.11 -21.20
C MET A 29 -4.93 -55.63 -21.27
N ALA A 30 -3.67 -56.06 -21.23
CA ALA A 30 -3.29 -57.47 -21.18
C ALA A 30 -3.76 -58.13 -19.86
N GLY A 31 -3.66 -57.40 -18.74
CA GLY A 31 -4.19 -57.86 -17.45
C GLY A 31 -5.73 -57.98 -17.46
N MET A 32 -6.43 -57.04 -18.06
CA MET A 32 -7.89 -57.11 -18.23
C MET A 32 -8.34 -58.24 -19.16
N PHE A 33 -7.59 -58.49 -20.23
CA PHE A 33 -7.87 -59.59 -21.18
C PHE A 33 -7.57 -60.96 -20.56
N GLY A 34 -6.49 -61.08 -19.75
CA GLY A 34 -6.18 -62.25 -18.96
C GLY A 34 -7.29 -62.57 -17.94
N CYS A 35 -7.83 -61.55 -17.26
CA CYS A 35 -8.95 -61.70 -16.33
C CYS A 35 -10.24 -62.18 -17.01
N SER A 36 -10.53 -61.70 -18.22
CA SER A 36 -11.74 -62.13 -18.95
C SER A 36 -11.70 -63.60 -19.43
N ARG A 37 -10.52 -64.12 -19.64
CA ARG A 37 -10.30 -65.56 -20.02
C ARG A 37 -10.29 -66.48 -18.84
N MET A 38 -10.06 -66.05 -17.61
CA MET A 38 -10.09 -66.80 -16.36
C MET A 38 -11.47 -66.90 -15.69
N GLN A 39 -12.54 -66.46 -16.34
CA GLN A 39 -13.91 -66.53 -15.81
C GLN A 39 -14.48 -67.97 -15.71
N SER A 40 -13.71 -68.96 -16.05
CA SER A 40 -14.08 -70.39 -15.88
C SER A 40 -13.59 -71.08 -14.61
N GLY A 41 -12.94 -70.33 -13.72
CA GLY A 41 -12.44 -70.90 -12.45
C GLY A 41 -12.53 -69.91 -11.31
N GLY A 42 -13.55 -70.05 -10.48
CA GLY A 42 -13.73 -69.50 -9.14
C GLY A 42 -13.44 -68.05 -8.89
N ALA A 43 -14.37 -67.31 -8.25
CA ALA A 43 -14.35 -65.89 -7.94
C ALA A 43 -13.07 -65.36 -7.23
N ALA A 44 -12.30 -66.22 -6.55
CA ALA A 44 -11.07 -65.89 -5.84
C ALA A 44 -9.89 -65.57 -6.78
N GLY A 45 -9.77 -66.17 -7.93
CA GLY A 45 -8.67 -65.93 -8.86
C GLY A 45 -8.74 -64.59 -9.56
N GLY A 46 -9.97 -64.09 -9.87
CA GLY A 46 -10.18 -62.80 -10.46
C GLY A 46 -9.85 -61.65 -9.52
N LEU A 47 -10.14 -61.80 -8.21
CA LEU A 47 -9.86 -60.78 -7.21
C LEU A 47 -8.36 -60.61 -6.97
N ILE A 48 -7.59 -61.73 -6.94
CA ILE A 48 -6.13 -61.72 -6.78
C ILE A 48 -5.45 -61.02 -7.98
N ALA A 49 -5.89 -61.33 -9.19
CA ALA A 49 -5.37 -60.68 -10.41
C ALA A 49 -5.67 -59.20 -10.46
N ALA A 50 -6.87 -58.75 -10.06
CA ALA A 50 -7.23 -57.34 -9.99
C ALA A 50 -6.40 -56.60 -8.95
N VAL A 51 -6.20 -57.15 -7.76
CA VAL A 51 -5.33 -56.57 -6.72
C VAL A 51 -3.88 -56.46 -7.21
N PHE A 52 -3.37 -57.44 -7.93
CA PHE A 52 -2.01 -57.40 -8.46
C PHE A 52 -1.82 -56.31 -9.54
N VAL A 53 -2.78 -56.13 -10.42
CA VAL A 53 -2.77 -55.08 -11.45
C VAL A 53 -2.86 -53.70 -10.82
N VAL A 54 -3.72 -53.51 -9.83
CA VAL A 54 -3.84 -52.22 -9.09
C VAL A 54 -2.56 -51.92 -8.31
N SER A 55 -1.95 -52.93 -7.69
CA SER A 55 -0.67 -52.75 -6.95
C SER A 55 0.49 -52.40 -7.88
N LEU A 56 0.57 -53.01 -9.07
CA LEU A 56 1.57 -52.69 -10.10
C LEU A 56 1.35 -51.26 -10.67
N ALA A 57 0.12 -50.85 -10.92
CA ALA A 57 -0.20 -49.52 -11.36
C ALA A 57 0.12 -48.48 -10.28
N ALA A 58 -0.21 -48.75 -9.02
CA ALA A 58 0.14 -47.86 -7.88
C ALA A 58 1.67 -47.75 -7.71
N MET A 59 2.43 -48.83 -7.88
CA MET A 59 3.89 -48.83 -7.81
C MET A 59 4.52 -48.05 -8.99
N ALA A 60 3.95 -48.18 -10.20
CA ALA A 60 4.38 -47.37 -11.35
C ALA A 60 4.10 -45.87 -11.17
N VAL A 61 2.92 -45.51 -10.63
CA VAL A 61 2.58 -44.14 -10.29
C VAL A 61 3.50 -43.58 -9.19
N MET A 62 3.77 -44.36 -8.16
CA MET A 62 4.71 -43.97 -7.08
C MET A 62 6.14 -43.79 -7.59
N THR A 63 6.61 -44.65 -8.51
CA THR A 63 7.93 -44.47 -9.14
C THR A 63 7.97 -43.24 -10.05
N VAL A 64 6.90 -42.94 -10.77
CA VAL A 64 6.80 -41.70 -11.60
C VAL A 64 6.76 -40.43 -10.75
N ILE A 65 6.04 -40.45 -9.62
CA ILE A 65 5.96 -39.31 -8.70
C ILE A 65 7.25 -39.12 -7.89
N SER A 66 7.88 -40.24 -7.46
CA SER A 66 9.12 -40.18 -6.66
C SER A 66 10.39 -39.96 -7.47
N TYR A 67 10.34 -40.20 -8.79
CA TYR A 67 11.51 -40.08 -9.69
C TYR A 67 12.07 -38.63 -9.74
N PRO A 68 11.26 -37.57 -9.89
CA PRO A 68 11.79 -36.21 -9.85
C PRO A 68 12.40 -35.85 -8.47
N VAL A 69 11.78 -36.28 -7.38
CA VAL A 69 12.26 -36.01 -6.00
C VAL A 69 13.55 -36.81 -5.69
N ARG A 70 13.69 -38.04 -6.17
CA ARG A 70 14.94 -38.81 -6.06
C ARG A 70 16.05 -38.23 -6.92
N ARG A 71 15.72 -37.78 -8.12
CA ARG A 71 16.68 -37.17 -9.05
C ARG A 71 17.17 -35.79 -8.58
N GLU A 72 16.32 -34.99 -7.91
CA GLU A 72 16.75 -33.79 -7.24
C GLU A 72 17.73 -34.08 -6.10
N LYS A 73 17.48 -35.14 -5.32
CA LYS A 73 18.42 -35.59 -4.26
C LYS A 73 19.73 -36.16 -4.81
N GLU A 74 19.69 -36.92 -5.90
CA GLU A 74 20.90 -37.44 -6.56
C GLU A 74 21.70 -36.32 -7.24
N ILE A 75 21.04 -35.33 -7.86
CA ILE A 75 21.69 -34.12 -8.38
C ILE A 75 22.30 -33.30 -7.25
N MET A 76 21.62 -33.18 -6.10
CA MET A 76 22.16 -32.54 -4.91
C MET A 76 23.34 -33.31 -4.28
N GLN A 77 23.35 -34.61 -4.35
CA GLN A 77 24.47 -35.47 -3.87
C GLN A 77 25.64 -35.55 -4.86
N GLU A 78 25.40 -35.52 -6.17
CA GLU A 78 26.48 -35.43 -7.19
C GLU A 78 27.08 -34.02 -7.29
N CYS A 79 26.39 -32.96 -6.89
CA CYS A 79 26.88 -31.58 -6.78
C CYS A 79 27.58 -31.29 -5.46
N GLY A 80 28.26 -32.25 -4.86
CA GLY A 80 29.05 -32.13 -3.62
C GLY A 80 30.30 -31.23 -3.72
N GLN A 81 30.37 -30.27 -4.65
CA GLN A 81 31.37 -29.21 -4.67
C GLN A 81 30.67 -27.83 -4.61
N GLU A 82 31.11 -27.01 -3.67
CA GLU A 82 30.54 -25.69 -3.31
C GLU A 82 30.34 -24.72 -4.50
N GLN A 83 31.00 -24.90 -5.63
CA GLN A 83 30.87 -24.08 -6.83
C GLN A 83 29.61 -24.39 -7.67
N ASP A 84 29.17 -25.63 -7.73
CA ASP A 84 27.98 -26.00 -8.52
C ASP A 84 26.66 -25.60 -7.85
N GLY A 85 26.61 -25.56 -6.53
CA GLY A 85 25.44 -25.12 -5.76
C GLY A 85 25.11 -23.64 -5.97
N GLN A 86 26.09 -22.81 -6.30
CA GLN A 86 25.94 -21.39 -6.54
C GLN A 86 25.32 -21.13 -7.93
N GLU A 87 25.79 -21.85 -8.95
CA GLU A 87 25.20 -21.73 -10.31
C GLU A 87 23.75 -22.23 -10.40
N VAL A 88 23.41 -23.27 -9.65
CA VAL A 88 22.03 -23.78 -9.59
C VAL A 88 21.12 -22.79 -8.86
N ARG A 89 21.59 -22.16 -7.79
CA ARG A 89 20.88 -21.13 -7.06
C ARG A 89 20.67 -19.91 -7.91
N ASP A 90 21.70 -19.41 -8.58
CA ASP A 90 21.62 -18.27 -9.50
C ASP A 90 20.67 -18.54 -10.67
N ALA A 91 20.61 -19.78 -11.17
CA ALA A 91 19.67 -20.18 -12.20
C ALA A 91 18.21 -20.23 -11.69
N LEU A 92 18.01 -20.62 -10.42
CA LEU A 92 16.69 -20.60 -9.78
C LEU A 92 16.20 -19.16 -9.54
N TYR A 93 17.07 -18.30 -9.00
CA TYR A 93 16.75 -16.86 -8.82
C TYR A 93 16.45 -16.17 -10.15
N ARG A 94 17.17 -16.52 -11.23
CA ARG A 94 16.88 -16.00 -12.58
C ARG A 94 15.48 -16.40 -13.05
N ARG A 95 15.09 -17.65 -12.87
CA ARG A 95 13.77 -18.13 -13.29
C ARG A 95 12.65 -17.55 -12.44
N LEU A 96 12.85 -17.41 -11.15
CA LEU A 96 11.86 -16.79 -10.25
C LEU A 96 11.67 -15.30 -10.58
N GLY A 97 12.75 -14.59 -10.96
CA GLY A 97 12.68 -13.20 -11.38
C GLY A 97 11.98 -12.95 -12.72
N GLU A 98 11.90 -13.96 -13.60
CA GLU A 98 11.16 -13.85 -14.87
C GLU A 98 9.64 -13.89 -14.70
N PHE A 99 9.16 -14.37 -13.56
CA PHE A 99 7.71 -14.56 -13.29
C PHE A 99 7.10 -13.54 -12.32
N ALA A 100 7.90 -12.65 -11.74
CA ALA A 100 7.40 -11.72 -10.73
C ALA A 100 7.94 -10.31 -10.97
N ASP A 101 7.07 -9.30 -10.85
CA ASP A 101 7.44 -7.88 -10.71
C ASP A 101 8.19 -7.61 -9.39
N THR A 102 8.55 -8.66 -8.68
CA THR A 102 9.13 -8.69 -7.34
C THR A 102 10.62 -8.93 -7.41
N VAL A 103 11.39 -8.19 -6.65
CA VAL A 103 12.82 -8.43 -6.50
C VAL A 103 13.08 -9.33 -5.30
N LEU A 104 13.71 -10.48 -5.54
CA LEU A 104 14.20 -11.35 -4.49
C LEU A 104 15.69 -11.09 -4.27
N PHE A 105 16.14 -11.18 -3.02
CA PHE A 105 17.54 -11.05 -2.67
C PHE A 105 17.94 -12.03 -1.57
N GLU A 106 19.24 -12.35 -1.54
CA GLU A 106 19.89 -13.10 -0.48
C GLU A 106 21.08 -12.31 0.05
N TYR A 107 21.08 -11.96 1.34
CA TYR A 107 22.25 -11.43 2.04
C TYR A 107 22.96 -12.57 2.75
N ARG A 108 24.22 -12.80 2.45
CA ARG A 108 25.04 -13.84 3.07
C ARG A 108 25.85 -13.29 4.24
N TYR A 109 25.76 -13.94 5.40
CA TYR A 109 26.53 -13.52 6.59
C TYR A 109 28.03 -13.77 6.46
N ARG A 110 28.44 -14.79 5.68
CA ARG A 110 29.86 -15.20 5.52
C ARG A 110 30.73 -14.09 4.90
N ASP A 111 30.26 -13.40 3.90
CA ASP A 111 31.02 -12.44 3.09
C ASP A 111 30.34 -11.06 2.97
N GLY A 112 29.14 -10.89 3.53
CA GLY A 112 28.34 -9.67 3.44
C GLY A 112 27.86 -9.35 2.02
N ALA A 113 27.88 -10.34 1.12
CA ALA A 113 27.41 -10.18 -0.25
C ALA A 113 25.88 -10.20 -0.31
N ILE A 114 25.33 -9.39 -1.24
CA ILE A 114 23.90 -9.43 -1.58
C ILE A 114 23.78 -9.91 -3.03
N LEU A 115 23.02 -10.98 -3.20
CA LEU A 115 22.64 -11.52 -4.51
C LEU A 115 21.20 -11.12 -4.80
N PHE A 116 20.92 -10.75 -6.04
CA PHE A 116 19.59 -10.35 -6.49
C PHE A 116 19.11 -11.17 -7.69
N THR A 117 17.81 -11.22 -7.87
CA THR A 117 17.23 -11.65 -9.15
C THR A 117 17.62 -10.67 -10.27
N PRO A 118 17.82 -11.13 -11.52
CA PRO A 118 18.35 -10.31 -12.61
C PRO A 118 17.47 -9.11 -13.00
N ASN A 119 16.17 -9.18 -12.77
CA ASN A 119 15.24 -8.07 -12.97
C ASN A 119 15.49 -6.88 -12.02
N ALA A 120 16.33 -7.08 -10.98
CA ALA A 120 16.71 -6.04 -10.03
C ALA A 120 17.82 -5.12 -10.50
N SER A 121 18.56 -5.50 -11.56
CA SER A 121 19.72 -4.74 -12.03
C SER A 121 19.29 -3.37 -12.58
N GLY A 122 19.64 -2.30 -11.88
CA GLY A 122 19.32 -0.91 -12.19
C GLY A 122 18.12 -0.32 -11.45
N GLN A 123 17.37 -1.10 -10.69
CA GLN A 123 16.20 -0.62 -9.93
C GLN A 123 16.47 -0.43 -8.44
N ILE A 124 17.58 -0.93 -7.92
CA ILE A 124 17.86 -0.96 -6.47
C ILE A 124 19.20 -0.29 -6.16
N GLU A 125 19.16 0.71 -5.29
CA GLU A 125 20.34 1.25 -4.66
C GLU A 125 20.86 0.30 -3.56
N ILE A 126 21.83 -0.54 -3.90
CA ILE A 126 22.45 -1.52 -2.96
C ILE A 126 22.92 -0.88 -1.65
N PRO A 127 23.55 0.32 -1.63
CA PRO A 127 23.95 0.96 -0.37
C PRO A 127 22.77 1.28 0.56
N VAL A 128 21.64 1.73 0.01
CA VAL A 128 20.43 2.03 0.78
C VAL A 128 19.87 0.75 1.37
N LEU A 129 19.72 -0.30 0.57
CA LEU A 129 19.26 -1.59 1.08
C LEU A 129 20.16 -2.16 2.15
N LYS A 130 21.49 -2.08 1.99
CA LYS A 130 22.46 -2.49 3.03
C LYS A 130 22.24 -1.73 4.34
N SER A 131 22.08 -0.42 4.27
CA SER A 131 21.82 0.43 5.45
C SER A 131 20.54 0.02 6.18
N VAL A 132 19.47 -0.24 5.44
CA VAL A 132 18.18 -0.66 6.02
C VAL A 132 18.27 -2.06 6.62
N LEU A 133 19.00 -2.98 5.97
CA LEU A 133 19.20 -4.35 6.45
C LEU A 133 20.16 -4.44 7.66
N GLU A 134 21.02 -3.44 7.89
CA GLU A 134 22.04 -3.46 8.94
C GLU A 134 21.50 -3.83 10.32
N LYS A 135 20.30 -3.34 10.66
CA LYS A 135 19.59 -3.67 11.90
C LYS A 135 19.31 -5.17 12.01
N TYR A 136 18.89 -5.79 10.92
CA TYR A 136 18.51 -7.21 10.87
C TYR A 136 19.73 -8.12 10.67
N VAL A 137 20.80 -7.58 10.10
CA VAL A 137 22.09 -8.28 10.04
C VAL A 137 22.70 -8.39 11.44
N LYS A 138 22.62 -7.31 12.24
CA LYS A 138 23.10 -7.32 13.64
C LYS A 138 22.24 -8.13 14.60
N ARG A 139 20.92 -8.21 14.32
CA ARG A 139 19.94 -8.96 15.12
C ARG A 139 19.01 -9.70 14.17
N PRO A 140 19.39 -10.90 13.71
CA PRO A 140 18.58 -11.66 12.80
C PRO A 140 17.19 -11.99 13.35
N PRO A 141 16.15 -12.06 12.51
CA PRO A 141 14.88 -12.66 12.90
C PRO A 141 15.09 -14.07 13.42
N ALA A 142 14.32 -14.51 14.41
CA ALA A 142 14.40 -15.88 14.92
C ALA A 142 14.07 -16.91 13.83
N GLN A 143 14.49 -18.17 14.04
CA GLN A 143 14.22 -19.24 13.09
C GLN A 143 12.71 -19.36 12.82
N GLY A 144 12.31 -19.26 11.55
CA GLY A 144 10.91 -19.29 11.13
C GLY A 144 10.16 -17.95 11.26
N GLU A 145 10.77 -16.93 11.84
CA GLU A 145 10.18 -15.60 11.97
C GLU A 145 10.32 -14.80 10.67
N ASN A 146 9.20 -14.22 10.21
CA ASN A 146 9.19 -13.25 9.11
C ASN A 146 9.15 -11.84 9.67
N ARG A 147 9.98 -10.95 9.14
CA ARG A 147 9.94 -9.51 9.43
C ARG A 147 9.57 -8.74 8.18
N CYS A 148 8.80 -7.68 8.39
CA CYS A 148 8.33 -6.81 7.31
C CYS A 148 8.58 -5.36 7.72
N PHE A 149 9.03 -4.53 6.77
CA PHE A 149 9.23 -3.10 6.98
C PHE A 149 9.15 -2.34 5.66
N GLU A 150 8.72 -1.10 5.76
CA GLU A 150 8.63 -0.17 4.63
C GLU A 150 9.78 0.83 4.69
N PHE A 151 10.26 1.24 3.53
CA PHE A 151 11.29 2.28 3.41
C PHE A 151 11.20 2.98 2.05
N ARG A 152 11.81 4.16 1.98
CA ARG A 152 11.91 4.90 0.72
C ARG A 152 13.29 4.68 0.10
N MET A 153 13.32 4.43 -1.19
CA MET A 153 14.52 4.23 -1.98
C MET A 153 14.48 5.12 -3.21
N LYS A 154 15.64 5.65 -3.62
CA LYS A 154 15.73 6.33 -4.92
C LYS A 154 15.71 5.29 -6.03
N ALA A 155 14.81 5.43 -6.97
CA ALA A 155 14.77 4.58 -8.17
C ALA A 155 15.74 5.07 -9.25
N ASN A 156 15.90 6.40 -9.37
CA ASN A 156 16.83 7.12 -10.24
C ASN A 156 17.22 8.43 -9.56
N MET A 157 18.05 9.27 -10.16
CA MET A 157 18.55 10.52 -9.53
C MET A 157 17.46 11.46 -9.00
N GLU A 158 16.21 11.35 -9.44
CA GLU A 158 15.12 12.27 -9.11
C GLU A 158 13.87 11.61 -8.48
N GLU A 159 13.69 10.30 -8.59
CA GLU A 159 12.45 9.62 -8.16
C GLU A 159 12.65 8.75 -6.93
N TYR A 160 11.85 8.99 -5.88
CA TYR A 160 11.77 8.11 -4.72
C TYR A 160 10.61 7.13 -4.88
N ARG A 161 10.86 5.86 -4.54
CA ARG A 161 9.84 4.81 -4.48
C ARG A 161 9.66 4.32 -3.06
N TRP A 162 8.43 3.98 -2.73
CA TRP A 162 8.13 3.24 -1.53
C TRP A 162 8.32 1.75 -1.79
N CYS A 163 9.12 1.12 -0.95
CA CYS A 163 9.37 -0.32 -1.01
C CYS A 163 8.94 -0.98 0.30
N ILE A 164 8.31 -2.15 0.20
CA ILE A 164 8.11 -3.04 1.32
C ILE A 164 9.09 -4.20 1.20
N CYS A 165 9.79 -4.49 2.30
CA CYS A 165 10.75 -5.57 2.37
C CYS A 165 10.25 -6.63 3.35
N HIS A 166 10.14 -7.85 2.87
CA HIS A 166 9.92 -9.02 3.70
C HIS A 166 11.23 -9.77 3.81
N ILE A 167 11.65 -10.09 5.03
CA ILE A 167 12.89 -10.84 5.26
C ILE A 167 12.66 -12.01 6.21
N ARG A 168 13.46 -13.04 6.00
CA ARG A 168 13.57 -14.19 6.87
C ARG A 168 15.03 -14.61 6.98
N ALA A 169 15.47 -15.00 8.16
CA ALA A 169 16.78 -15.58 8.36
C ALA A 169 16.73 -17.10 8.22
N GLU A 170 17.71 -17.65 7.52
CA GLU A 170 17.96 -19.08 7.46
C GLU A 170 19.17 -19.43 8.35
N TYR A 171 19.06 -20.53 9.07
CA TYR A 171 20.01 -20.99 10.08
C TYR A 171 20.58 -22.35 9.69
N ASP A 172 21.82 -22.61 10.08
CA ASP A 172 22.42 -23.93 9.98
C ASP A 172 21.97 -24.87 11.12
N GLY A 173 22.45 -26.10 11.10
CA GLY A 173 22.15 -27.09 12.15
C GLY A 173 22.74 -26.77 13.53
N ALA A 174 23.57 -25.73 13.64
CA ALA A 174 24.17 -25.23 14.88
C ALA A 174 23.49 -23.93 15.38
N ASP A 175 22.31 -23.56 14.83
CA ASP A 175 21.56 -22.35 15.15
C ASP A 175 22.33 -21.04 14.85
N THR A 176 23.21 -21.10 13.82
CA THR A 176 23.95 -19.94 13.35
C THR A 176 23.30 -19.38 12.08
N PRO A 177 23.04 -18.05 11.98
CA PRO A 177 22.42 -17.47 10.79
C PRO A 177 23.38 -17.56 9.59
N VAL A 178 22.90 -18.16 8.50
CA VAL A 178 23.67 -18.34 7.26
C VAL A 178 23.38 -17.25 6.26
N CYS A 179 22.08 -16.96 6.05
CA CYS A 179 21.68 -15.88 5.15
C CYS A 179 20.35 -15.23 5.57
N LEU A 180 20.10 -14.01 5.05
CA LEU A 180 18.79 -13.39 5.03
C LEU A 180 18.23 -13.51 3.62
N ILE A 181 17.11 -14.16 3.49
CA ILE A 181 16.34 -14.16 2.24
C ILE A 181 15.30 -13.05 2.32
N GLY A 182 15.20 -12.27 1.28
CA GLY A 182 14.27 -11.15 1.25
C GLY A 182 13.53 -10.99 -0.07
N LYS A 183 12.36 -10.38 0.05
CA LYS A 183 11.49 -10.00 -1.03
C LYS A 183 11.26 -8.50 -0.95
N LEU A 184 11.44 -7.79 -2.08
CA LEU A 184 11.16 -6.37 -2.23
C LEU A 184 10.03 -6.18 -3.23
N ASP A 185 8.98 -5.49 -2.79
CA ASP A 185 7.89 -5.06 -3.65
C ASP A 185 7.85 -3.53 -3.70
N ASP A 186 7.59 -2.97 -4.88
CA ASP A 186 7.31 -1.54 -5.05
C ASP A 186 5.84 -1.29 -4.69
N ILE A 187 5.62 -0.53 -3.62
CA ILE A 187 4.29 -0.16 -3.12
C ILE A 187 3.97 1.32 -3.38
N THR A 188 4.71 1.99 -4.27
CA THR A 188 4.52 3.43 -4.55
C THR A 188 3.09 3.72 -5.01
N LYS A 189 2.59 2.97 -5.99
CA LYS A 189 1.21 3.12 -6.48
C LYS A 189 0.16 2.83 -5.41
N GLN A 190 0.44 1.90 -4.50
CA GLN A 190 -0.46 1.61 -3.39
C GLN A 190 -0.50 2.80 -2.42
N LYS A 191 0.66 3.35 -2.03
CA LYS A 191 0.77 4.52 -1.16
C LYS A 191 0.10 5.75 -1.77
N GLU A 192 0.37 6.04 -3.04
CA GLU A 192 -0.30 7.13 -3.78
C GLU A 192 -1.82 6.97 -3.77
N ARG A 193 -2.30 5.75 -3.95
CA ARG A 193 -3.73 5.46 -3.91
C ARG A 193 -4.32 5.61 -2.51
N GLU A 194 -3.62 5.16 -1.48
CA GLU A 194 -4.00 5.36 -0.08
C GLU A 194 -4.06 6.86 0.27
N GLU A 195 -3.04 7.64 -0.14
CA GLU A 195 -3.01 9.10 0.02
C GLU A 195 -4.15 9.79 -0.74
N GLN A 196 -4.42 9.36 -1.98
CA GLN A 196 -5.56 9.89 -2.74
C GLN A 196 -6.90 9.59 -2.08
N LEU A 197 -7.10 8.37 -1.60
CA LEU A 197 -8.33 7.99 -0.89
C LEU A 197 -8.48 8.79 0.40
N LEU A 198 -7.41 8.95 1.16
CA LEU A 198 -7.38 9.76 2.37
C LEU A 198 -7.71 11.23 2.04
N PHE A 199 -7.09 11.78 1.01
CA PHE A 199 -7.38 13.14 0.54
C PHE A 199 -8.85 13.30 0.15
N GLN A 200 -9.40 12.38 -0.64
CA GLN A 200 -10.81 12.41 -1.05
C GLN A 200 -11.78 12.25 0.13
N SER A 201 -11.42 11.48 1.14
CA SER A 201 -12.25 11.25 2.32
C SER A 201 -12.19 12.40 3.34
N THR A 202 -11.12 13.21 3.34
CA THR A 202 -10.88 14.26 4.34
C THR A 202 -11.00 15.67 3.80
N ARG A 203 -11.00 15.86 2.48
CA ARG A 203 -11.03 17.19 1.86
C ARG A 203 -12.34 17.43 1.13
N ASP A 204 -12.72 18.72 1.07
CA ASP A 204 -13.78 19.20 0.17
C ASP A 204 -13.26 19.18 -1.26
N GLY A 205 -13.98 18.48 -2.15
CA GLY A 205 -13.53 18.22 -3.53
C GLY A 205 -13.43 19.47 -4.40
N LEU A 206 -14.08 20.57 -4.04
CA LEU A 206 -14.04 21.82 -4.80
C LEU A 206 -12.92 22.73 -4.31
N THR A 207 -12.83 22.95 -3.00
CA THR A 207 -11.96 23.96 -2.38
C THR A 207 -10.64 23.40 -1.86
N GLY A 208 -10.53 22.07 -1.66
CA GLY A 208 -9.34 21.40 -1.15
C GLY A 208 -9.05 21.64 0.35
N VAL A 209 -9.89 22.40 1.09
CA VAL A 209 -9.84 22.50 2.55
C VAL A 209 -10.43 21.23 3.18
N TYR A 210 -10.37 21.07 4.50
CA TYR A 210 -11.01 19.90 5.14
C TYR A 210 -12.53 19.91 4.88
N ASN A 211 -13.11 18.75 4.65
CA ASN A 211 -14.55 18.60 4.65
C ASN A 211 -15.07 18.63 6.11
N LYS A 212 -16.38 18.76 6.27
CA LYS A 212 -17.04 18.87 7.58
C LYS A 212 -16.60 17.78 8.55
N THR A 213 -16.69 16.51 8.13
CA THR A 213 -16.40 15.34 9.00
C THR A 213 -14.94 15.33 9.45
N ALA A 214 -14.02 15.62 8.54
CA ALA A 214 -12.60 15.65 8.87
C ALA A 214 -12.25 16.84 9.78
N PHE A 215 -12.86 18.00 9.54
CA PHE A 215 -12.67 19.17 10.40
C PHE A 215 -13.17 18.90 11.82
N GLU A 216 -14.37 18.37 11.98
CA GLU A 216 -14.94 18.00 13.28
C GLU A 216 -14.02 17.04 14.05
N TYR A 217 -13.59 15.96 13.40
CA TYR A 217 -12.67 15.01 14.01
C TYR A 217 -11.35 15.65 14.47
N MET A 218 -10.75 16.48 13.61
CA MET A 218 -9.48 17.13 13.94
C MET A 218 -9.64 18.17 15.04
N MET A 219 -10.79 18.85 15.10
CA MET A 219 -11.11 19.78 16.18
C MET A 219 -11.23 19.08 17.53
N GLU A 220 -11.96 17.96 17.59
CA GLU A 220 -12.07 17.17 18.82
C GLU A 220 -10.69 16.71 19.31
N GLU A 221 -9.81 16.24 18.43
CA GLU A 221 -8.44 15.87 18.77
C GLU A 221 -7.58 17.05 19.22
N THR A 222 -7.83 18.26 18.67
CA THR A 222 -7.10 19.48 19.03
C THR A 222 -7.53 19.98 20.40
N LEU A 223 -8.83 20.00 20.69
CA LEU A 223 -9.37 20.41 21.99
C LEU A 223 -8.93 19.49 23.13
N LYS A 224 -8.85 18.19 22.89
CA LYS A 224 -8.30 17.22 23.88
C LYS A 224 -6.86 17.51 24.32
N ARG A 225 -6.10 18.26 23.51
CA ARG A 225 -4.73 18.72 23.84
C ARG A 225 -4.72 20.01 24.66
N CYS A 226 -5.88 20.50 25.09
CA CYS A 226 -6.04 21.75 25.83
C CYS A 226 -5.41 22.96 25.09
N SER A 227 -5.60 23.02 23.79
CA SER A 227 -5.04 24.08 22.95
C SER A 227 -5.96 25.30 22.95
N ARG A 228 -5.44 26.45 23.41
CA ARG A 228 -6.17 27.71 23.37
C ARG A 228 -6.11 28.30 21.98
N GLY A 229 -7.26 28.60 21.41
CA GLY A 229 -7.37 29.16 20.08
C GLY A 229 -8.67 29.91 19.87
N CYS A 230 -8.94 30.23 18.62
CA CYS A 230 -10.20 30.86 18.21
C CYS A 230 -10.78 30.08 17.04
N LEU A 231 -12.07 29.81 17.12
CA LEU A 231 -12.86 29.28 16.01
C LEU A 231 -13.50 30.47 15.27
N TYR A 232 -13.28 30.49 13.96
CA TYR A 232 -13.91 31.42 13.04
C TYR A 232 -14.99 30.66 12.26
N MET A 233 -16.21 31.14 12.32
CA MET A 233 -17.28 30.76 11.42
C MET A 233 -17.42 31.84 10.35
N ILE A 234 -17.35 31.48 9.10
CA ILE A 234 -17.27 32.38 7.94
C ILE A 234 -18.34 31.96 6.96
N ASP A 235 -19.16 32.94 6.52
CA ASP A 235 -20.20 32.74 5.54
C ASP A 235 -20.10 33.79 4.43
N ILE A 236 -20.29 33.35 3.18
CA ILE A 236 -20.21 34.26 2.02
C ILE A 236 -21.55 34.99 1.87
N ASP A 237 -21.53 36.31 2.05
CA ASP A 237 -22.73 37.13 1.99
C ASP A 237 -23.39 37.08 0.60
N ASN A 238 -24.69 36.84 0.56
CA ASN A 238 -25.50 36.81 -0.66
C ASN A 238 -25.03 35.78 -1.72
N PHE A 239 -24.39 34.69 -1.30
CA PHE A 239 -23.84 33.65 -2.20
C PHE A 239 -24.91 33.06 -3.13
N LYS A 240 -26.14 32.90 -2.63
CA LYS A 240 -27.27 32.44 -3.44
C LYS A 240 -27.57 33.39 -4.59
N ASP A 241 -27.55 34.72 -4.34
CA ASP A 241 -27.83 35.72 -5.38
C ASP A 241 -26.78 35.64 -6.51
N VAL A 242 -25.54 35.35 -6.17
CA VAL A 242 -24.46 35.12 -7.16
C VAL A 242 -24.76 33.89 -8.01
N ASN A 243 -25.14 32.77 -7.38
CA ASN A 243 -25.51 31.57 -8.12
C ASN A 243 -26.74 31.79 -9.01
N ASP A 244 -27.74 32.47 -8.50
CA ASP A 244 -28.99 32.72 -9.24
C ASP A 244 -28.77 33.68 -10.44
N GLN A 245 -27.85 34.65 -10.31
CA GLN A 245 -27.56 35.63 -11.36
C GLN A 245 -26.53 35.14 -12.38
N TYR A 246 -25.48 34.42 -11.95
CA TYR A 246 -24.32 34.08 -12.79
C TYR A 246 -24.08 32.57 -12.97
N GLY A 247 -24.92 31.75 -12.32
CA GLY A 247 -24.87 30.30 -12.36
C GLY A 247 -23.87 29.70 -11.40
N HIS A 248 -24.05 28.40 -11.10
CA HIS A 248 -23.20 27.63 -10.19
C HIS A 248 -21.70 27.69 -10.50
N PRO A 249 -21.24 27.71 -11.79
CA PRO A 249 -19.81 27.82 -12.06
C PRO A 249 -19.16 29.12 -11.58
N ALA A 250 -19.94 30.22 -11.43
CA ALA A 250 -19.43 31.45 -10.85
C ALA A 250 -19.30 31.33 -9.33
N GLY A 251 -20.30 30.74 -8.66
CA GLY A 251 -20.21 30.45 -7.24
C GLY A 251 -19.06 29.50 -6.90
N ASP A 252 -18.84 28.46 -7.69
CA ASP A 252 -17.73 27.51 -7.50
C ASP A 252 -16.38 28.24 -7.54
N LYS A 253 -16.17 29.18 -8.47
CA LYS A 253 -14.95 29.99 -8.53
C LYS A 253 -14.74 30.84 -7.28
N ILE A 254 -15.81 31.38 -6.72
CA ILE A 254 -15.76 32.17 -5.48
C ILE A 254 -15.35 31.26 -4.32
N LEU A 255 -15.95 30.09 -4.18
CA LEU A 255 -15.62 29.11 -3.15
C LEU A 255 -14.15 28.70 -3.21
N VAL A 256 -13.62 28.45 -4.42
CA VAL A 256 -12.21 28.11 -4.61
C VAL A 256 -11.32 29.29 -4.17
N LYS A 257 -11.62 30.54 -4.60
CA LYS A 257 -10.86 31.73 -4.22
C LYS A 257 -10.88 31.98 -2.70
N ILE A 258 -12.01 31.76 -2.03
CA ILE A 258 -12.09 31.86 -0.56
C ILE A 258 -11.19 30.78 0.09
N GLY A 259 -11.24 29.55 -0.40
CA GLY A 259 -10.36 28.49 0.10
C GLY A 259 -8.88 28.78 -0.09
N GLU A 260 -8.49 29.43 -1.19
CA GLU A 260 -7.13 29.90 -1.46
C GLU A 260 -6.74 31.03 -0.51
N LEU A 261 -7.59 32.04 -0.36
CA LEU A 261 -7.38 33.16 0.54
C LEU A 261 -7.23 32.71 2.00
N LEU A 262 -8.01 31.74 2.45
CA LEU A 262 -7.87 31.17 3.79
C LEU A 262 -6.50 30.52 3.97
N ARG A 263 -6.01 29.75 2.99
CA ARG A 263 -4.67 29.16 3.05
C ARG A 263 -3.52 30.17 3.01
N GLU A 264 -3.72 31.33 2.42
CA GLU A 264 -2.73 32.41 2.42
C GLU A 264 -2.67 33.16 3.77
N ILE A 265 -3.82 33.34 4.44
CA ILE A 265 -3.92 34.08 5.69
C ILE A 265 -3.55 33.23 6.90
N PHE A 266 -3.96 31.96 6.90
CA PHE A 266 -3.76 31.02 8.00
C PHE A 266 -2.57 30.12 7.75
N ARG A 267 -1.98 29.57 8.82
CA ARG A 267 -0.78 28.73 8.76
C ARG A 267 -1.15 27.28 8.40
N ASP A 268 -0.17 26.51 7.96
CA ASP A 268 -0.34 25.08 7.72
C ASP A 268 -0.75 24.29 8.99
N SER A 269 -0.43 24.83 10.17
CA SER A 269 -0.85 24.26 11.46
C SER A 269 -2.30 24.57 11.84
N ASP A 270 -2.92 25.56 11.21
CA ASP A 270 -4.30 25.94 11.48
C ASP A 270 -5.26 25.00 10.72
N LEU A 271 -6.40 24.69 11.33
CA LEU A 271 -7.41 23.85 10.69
C LEU A 271 -8.33 24.73 9.86
N ILE A 272 -8.47 24.42 8.56
CA ILE A 272 -9.37 25.13 7.64
C ILE A 272 -10.33 24.11 7.05
N GLY A 273 -11.63 24.31 7.22
CA GLY A 273 -12.68 23.42 6.73
C GLY A 273 -13.82 24.15 6.04
N ARG A 274 -14.59 23.40 5.25
CA ARG A 274 -15.86 23.80 4.68
C ARG A 274 -16.96 22.91 5.24
N VAL A 275 -17.93 23.50 5.95
CA VAL A 275 -18.96 22.79 6.71
C VAL A 275 -20.33 22.85 6.06
N GLY A 276 -20.54 23.78 5.14
CA GLY A 276 -21.78 23.99 4.40
C GLY A 276 -21.53 24.39 2.95
N GLY A 277 -22.58 24.80 2.24
CA GLY A 277 -22.50 25.23 0.85
C GLY A 277 -21.55 26.43 0.66
N ASP A 278 -21.73 27.47 1.46
CA ASP A 278 -21.01 28.74 1.47
C ASP A 278 -20.33 29.03 2.82
N GLU A 279 -20.33 28.05 3.73
CA GLU A 279 -19.83 28.17 5.09
C GLU A 279 -18.45 27.53 5.23
N PHE A 280 -17.49 28.32 5.72
CA PHE A 280 -16.14 27.88 6.06
C PHE A 280 -15.91 28.02 7.56
N VAL A 281 -15.03 27.18 8.07
CA VAL A 281 -14.58 27.23 9.46
C VAL A 281 -13.07 27.23 9.53
N VAL A 282 -12.51 27.97 10.47
CA VAL A 282 -11.07 27.96 10.73
C VAL A 282 -10.85 27.87 12.23
N TYR A 283 -9.96 27.01 12.66
CA TYR A 283 -9.43 27.03 14.01
C TYR A 283 -7.96 27.38 13.98
N SER A 284 -7.60 28.43 14.72
CA SER A 284 -6.23 28.90 14.80
C SER A 284 -5.84 29.12 16.25
N GLU A 285 -4.69 28.56 16.64
CA GLU A 285 -4.11 28.85 17.94
C GLU A 285 -3.80 30.35 18.10
N CYS A 286 -3.92 30.85 19.31
CA CYS A 286 -3.93 32.29 19.62
C CYS A 286 -2.79 33.12 19.03
N GLY A 287 -3.08 34.36 18.73
CA GLY A 287 -2.08 35.40 18.46
C GLY A 287 -2.57 36.58 17.65
N GLU A 288 -3.05 36.40 16.44
CA GLU A 288 -3.36 37.52 15.53
C GLU A 288 -4.80 37.50 15.02
N THR A 289 -5.73 37.04 15.86
CA THR A 289 -7.11 36.75 15.48
C THR A 289 -7.78 37.90 14.74
N LYS A 290 -7.76 39.11 15.32
CA LYS A 290 -8.37 40.26 14.71
C LYS A 290 -7.70 40.66 13.39
N THR A 291 -6.36 40.61 13.34
CA THR A 291 -5.59 40.93 12.14
C THR A 291 -5.91 39.95 10.99
N ARG A 292 -6.00 38.67 11.28
CA ARG A 292 -6.34 37.64 10.26
C ARG A 292 -7.77 37.77 9.76
N ALA A 293 -8.72 38.04 10.66
CA ALA A 293 -10.11 38.26 10.28
C ALA A 293 -10.25 39.52 9.41
N MET A 294 -9.52 40.61 9.74
CA MET A 294 -9.50 41.82 8.91
C MET A 294 -8.85 41.59 7.54
N LYS A 295 -7.76 40.81 7.48
CA LYS A 295 -7.17 40.42 6.19
C LYS A 295 -8.16 39.66 5.32
N LEU A 296 -8.98 38.77 5.93
CA LEU A 296 -10.00 38.01 5.21
C LEU A 296 -11.08 38.95 4.63
N LEU A 297 -11.62 39.89 5.42
CA LEU A 297 -12.57 40.89 4.93
C LEU A 297 -12.00 41.69 3.77
N ASN A 298 -10.79 42.22 3.93
CA ASN A 298 -10.16 43.07 2.90
C ASN A 298 -9.84 42.23 1.63
N GLY A 299 -9.40 41.00 1.79
CA GLY A 299 -9.10 40.10 0.67
C GLY A 299 -10.32 39.76 -0.17
N THR A 300 -11.50 39.66 0.43
CA THR A 300 -12.75 39.46 -0.32
C THR A 300 -13.18 40.70 -1.10
N GLU A 301 -12.84 41.90 -0.62
CA GLU A 301 -13.07 43.14 -1.39
C GLU A 301 -12.20 43.20 -2.67
N ASP A 302 -11.02 42.61 -2.66
CA ASP A 302 -10.15 42.55 -3.84
C ASP A 302 -10.72 41.66 -4.95
N PHE A 303 -11.50 40.64 -4.62
CA PHE A 303 -12.20 39.81 -5.61
C PHE A 303 -13.23 40.64 -6.43
N THR A 304 -13.77 41.71 -5.83
CA THR A 304 -14.69 42.60 -6.54
C THR A 304 -13.98 43.54 -7.52
N LYS A 305 -12.68 43.80 -7.35
CA LYS A 305 -11.88 44.62 -8.27
C LYS A 305 -11.46 43.85 -9.53
N GLU A 306 -11.23 42.54 -9.39
CA GLU A 306 -10.84 41.64 -10.48
C GLU A 306 -12.01 41.06 -11.26
N GLY A 307 -13.21 41.10 -10.71
CA GLY A 307 -14.38 40.45 -11.23
C GLY A 307 -15.65 41.30 -11.14
N GLU A 308 -16.67 40.85 -11.78
CA GLU A 308 -17.94 41.50 -11.99
C GLU A 308 -18.87 41.50 -10.75
N HIS A 309 -18.41 40.93 -9.60
CA HIS A 309 -19.32 40.67 -8.47
C HIS A 309 -18.79 41.19 -7.13
N ARG A 310 -19.66 41.81 -6.41
CA ARG A 310 -19.40 42.29 -5.05
C ARG A 310 -19.53 41.15 -4.05
N ILE A 311 -18.40 40.65 -3.53
CA ILE A 311 -18.33 39.55 -2.58
C ILE A 311 -17.89 40.09 -1.24
N SER A 312 -18.58 39.71 -0.18
CA SER A 312 -18.17 39.95 1.19
C SER A 312 -18.42 38.71 2.05
N VAL A 313 -17.89 38.70 3.24
CA VAL A 313 -18.07 37.61 4.19
C VAL A 313 -18.51 38.16 5.54
N SER A 314 -19.37 37.41 6.22
CA SER A 314 -19.70 37.62 7.62
C SER A 314 -18.91 36.63 8.47
N ILE A 315 -18.21 37.13 9.50
CA ILE A 315 -17.30 36.32 10.31
C ILE A 315 -17.75 36.37 11.78
N GLY A 316 -18.02 35.20 12.35
CA GLY A 316 -18.23 35.01 13.77
C GLY A 316 -17.01 34.40 14.42
N ILE A 317 -16.57 34.88 15.57
CA ILE A 317 -15.39 34.38 16.27
C ILE A 317 -15.74 34.03 17.70
N ALA A 318 -15.38 32.81 18.12
CA ALA A 318 -15.45 32.35 19.50
C ALA A 318 -14.06 31.91 19.97
N ALA A 319 -13.69 32.31 21.18
CA ALA A 319 -12.45 31.86 21.79
C ALA A 319 -12.64 30.52 22.52
N SER A 320 -11.72 29.62 22.32
CA SER A 320 -11.61 28.39 23.11
C SER A 320 -11.05 28.72 24.48
N THR A 321 -11.65 28.12 25.50
CA THR A 321 -11.22 28.27 26.90
C THR A 321 -9.92 27.51 27.15
N GLY A 322 -9.66 26.44 26.37
CA GLY A 322 -8.56 25.48 26.58
C GLY A 322 -8.80 24.57 27.77
N GLU A 323 -10.04 24.46 28.23
CA GLU A 323 -10.43 23.51 29.28
C GLU A 323 -10.52 22.08 28.72
N PRO A 324 -10.19 21.05 29.54
CA PRO A 324 -10.22 19.65 29.06
C PRO A 324 -11.60 19.16 28.62
N ASP A 325 -12.65 19.77 29.13
CA ASP A 325 -14.05 19.35 28.93
C ASP A 325 -14.74 20.21 27.85
N GLU A 326 -14.02 21.11 27.18
CA GLU A 326 -14.59 21.95 26.12
C GLU A 326 -14.97 21.11 24.90
N GLU A 327 -16.26 21.13 24.56
CA GLU A 327 -16.79 20.40 23.41
C GLU A 327 -16.77 21.24 22.14
N TYR A 328 -16.38 20.66 21.04
CA TYR A 328 -16.39 21.32 19.72
C TYR A 328 -17.77 21.90 19.39
N GLN A 329 -18.84 21.16 19.66
CA GLN A 329 -20.21 21.57 19.35
C GLN A 329 -20.61 22.88 20.08
N GLU A 330 -20.15 23.06 21.30
CA GLU A 330 -20.39 24.28 22.07
C GLU A 330 -19.63 25.46 21.46
N LEU A 331 -18.34 25.29 21.18
CA LEU A 331 -17.50 26.31 20.56
C LEU A 331 -18.02 26.68 19.17
N PHE A 332 -18.46 25.70 18.39
CA PHE A 332 -19.09 25.89 17.10
C PHE A 332 -20.37 26.74 17.19
N SER A 333 -21.25 26.39 18.13
CA SER A 333 -22.49 27.12 18.37
C SER A 333 -22.23 28.58 18.76
N LYS A 334 -21.20 28.87 19.58
CA LYS A 334 -20.80 30.23 19.98
C LYS A 334 -20.32 31.03 18.76
N ALA A 335 -19.48 30.42 17.90
CA ALA A 335 -18.99 31.07 16.69
C ALA A 335 -20.11 31.35 15.68
N ASP A 336 -21.03 30.40 15.51
CA ASP A 336 -22.20 30.52 14.64
C ASP A 336 -23.14 31.66 15.09
N GLN A 337 -23.44 31.76 16.38
CA GLN A 337 -24.22 32.85 16.93
C GLN A 337 -23.57 34.23 16.66
N ALA A 338 -22.25 34.30 16.80
CA ALA A 338 -21.52 35.53 16.49
C ALA A 338 -21.60 35.84 14.98
N MET A 339 -21.45 34.88 14.10
CA MET A 339 -21.59 35.03 12.64
C MET A 339 -23.00 35.51 12.27
N TYR A 340 -24.01 34.89 12.86
CA TYR A 340 -25.40 35.30 12.65
C TYR A 340 -25.62 36.77 13.07
N ARG A 341 -25.04 37.24 14.18
CA ARG A 341 -25.05 38.64 14.60
C ARG A 341 -24.38 39.52 13.56
N ALA A 342 -23.22 39.13 13.02
CA ALA A 342 -22.55 39.85 11.94
C ALA A 342 -23.45 40.04 10.72
N LYS A 343 -24.20 39.03 10.34
CA LYS A 343 -25.19 39.09 9.23
C LYS A 343 -26.35 40.07 9.54
N GLN A 344 -26.88 40.03 10.75
CA GLN A 344 -27.99 40.91 11.15
C GLN A 344 -27.58 42.39 11.21
N GLU A 345 -26.37 42.65 11.63
CA GLU A 345 -25.85 44.03 11.76
C GLU A 345 -25.44 44.65 10.42
N GLY A 346 -25.64 43.98 9.30
CA GLY A 346 -25.43 44.54 7.97
C GLY A 346 -24.33 43.87 7.16
N LYS A 347 -23.91 42.67 7.54
CA LYS A 347 -22.95 41.83 6.78
C LYS A 347 -21.56 42.48 6.66
N ASN A 348 -20.65 41.87 5.91
CA ASN A 348 -19.28 42.34 5.65
C ASN A 348 -18.56 42.79 6.93
N ARG A 349 -18.57 41.99 7.98
CA ARG A 349 -18.01 42.32 9.28
C ARG A 349 -17.60 41.12 10.12
N ILE A 350 -16.91 41.42 11.20
CA ILE A 350 -16.52 40.50 12.24
C ILE A 350 -17.40 40.74 13.47
N ALA A 351 -17.96 39.70 14.04
CA ALA A 351 -18.56 39.72 15.37
C ALA A 351 -17.86 38.69 16.27
N TRP A 352 -17.70 39.07 17.53
CA TRP A 352 -17.12 38.19 18.54
C TRP A 352 -18.24 37.60 19.39
N TYR A 353 -18.14 36.33 19.74
CA TYR A 353 -19.01 35.83 20.79
C TYR A 353 -18.64 36.50 22.12
N GLU A 354 -19.59 37.16 22.72
CA GLU A 354 -19.50 37.75 24.06
C GLU A 354 -20.46 36.99 24.95
N GLU A 355 -19.98 36.51 26.09
CA GLU A 355 -20.83 35.83 27.09
C GLU A 355 -21.90 36.77 27.67
#